data_7b4a6c20f854dd682330719f1a613caa
#
_entry.id   7b4a6c20f854dd682330719f1a613caa
#
_cell.length_a   1.000
_cell.length_b   1.000
_cell.length_c   1.000
_cell.angle_alpha   90.00
_cell.angle_beta   90.00
_cell.angle_gamma   90.00
#
_symmetry.space_group_name_H-M   'P 1'
#
loop_
_entity.id
_entity.type
_entity.pdbx_description
1 polymer ?
#
loop_
_entity_poly.entity_id
_entity_poly.type
_entity_poly.pdbx_seq_one_letter_code
_entity_poly.pdbx_strand_id
1 'polypeptide(L)'
;RARVTKLERREKRFFIQTERGPIQAESILVGTSGYTGNAIKKLQKKVIPIGSFIIATERLSDELAYQLSPKNRMIFDSMHYLNYFRLWDNRMIFGGRAAFFPENKNTIGRSAEILRREMIRVYPQLKDVKIDYVWGGTLDFAFDMMTHVGEVDGMYYSLGYAGHGVAMASHLGKTVAEAMMKGNIKE
;
A
#
# COMPACT_ATOMS: atom_id res chain seq x y z
N ARG A 1 11.75 11.91 7.66
CA ARG A 1 10.30 11.79 7.88
C ARG A 1 9.80 13.05 8.55
N ALA A 2 8.73 13.66 8.06
CA ALA A 2 8.09 14.84 8.62
C ALA A 2 6.58 14.70 8.46
N ARG A 3 5.89 14.30 9.53
CA ARG A 3 4.44 14.14 9.51
C ARG A 3 3.76 15.49 9.36
N VAL A 4 2.82 15.60 8.44
CA VAL A 4 1.96 16.78 8.31
C VAL A 4 0.86 16.71 9.37
N THR A 5 0.77 17.75 10.20
CA THR A 5 -0.18 17.85 11.29
C THR A 5 -1.32 18.81 10.99
N LYS A 6 -1.05 19.84 10.18
CA LYS A 6 -2.04 20.83 9.75
C LYS A 6 -1.72 21.33 8.35
N LEU A 7 -2.75 21.61 7.58
CA LEU A 7 -2.64 22.17 6.25
C LEU A 7 -3.70 23.26 6.09
N GLU A 8 -3.28 24.44 5.69
CA GLU A 8 -4.15 25.59 5.43
C GLU A 8 -3.79 26.21 4.09
N ARG A 9 -4.80 26.64 3.33
CA ARG A 9 -4.62 27.50 2.16
C ARG A 9 -4.92 28.93 2.57
N ARG A 10 -3.99 29.84 2.26
CA ARG A 10 -4.15 31.28 2.44
C ARG A 10 -3.81 31.96 1.11
N GLU A 11 -4.80 32.63 0.53
CA GLU A 11 -4.68 33.24 -0.79
C GLU A 11 -4.24 32.20 -1.86
N LYS A 12 -3.03 32.36 -2.40
CA LYS A 12 -2.47 31.50 -3.45
C LYS A 12 -1.43 30.51 -2.95
N ARG A 13 -1.20 30.40 -1.61
CA ARG A 13 -0.17 29.54 -1.03
C ARG A 13 -0.73 28.60 0.01
N PHE A 14 -0.07 27.46 0.15
CA PHE A 14 -0.34 26.49 1.20
C PHE A 14 0.64 26.64 2.35
N PHE A 15 0.12 26.61 3.55
CA PHE A 15 0.88 26.62 4.80
C PHE A 15 0.73 25.24 5.45
N ILE A 16 1.84 24.53 5.53
CA ILE A 16 1.88 23.12 5.95
C ILE A 16 2.68 23.06 7.25
N GLN A 17 2.01 22.69 8.33
CA GLN A 17 2.68 22.43 9.59
C GLN A 17 3.13 20.99 9.65
N THR A 18 4.41 20.78 9.93
CA THR A 18 4.99 19.45 10.11
C THR A 18 5.65 19.31 11.48
N GLU A 19 5.93 18.08 11.90
CA GLU A 19 6.69 17.81 13.13
C GLU A 19 8.11 18.39 13.09
N ARG A 20 8.62 18.77 11.92
CA ARG A 20 9.95 19.35 11.72
C ARG A 20 9.95 20.85 11.42
N GLY A 21 8.78 21.48 11.48
CA GLY A 21 8.61 22.90 11.23
C GLY A 21 7.63 23.20 10.09
N PRO A 22 7.33 24.48 9.86
CA PRO A 22 6.40 24.93 8.83
C PRO A 22 7.05 24.90 7.45
N ILE A 23 6.22 24.62 6.45
CA ILE A 23 6.57 24.68 5.02
C ILE A 23 5.54 25.53 4.31
N GLN A 24 5.98 26.30 3.30
CA GLN A 24 5.11 27.00 2.38
C GLN A 24 5.28 26.41 0.98
N ALA A 25 4.18 26.25 0.26
CA ALA A 25 4.18 25.73 -1.10
C ALA A 25 3.12 26.44 -1.95
N GLU A 26 3.36 26.56 -3.25
CA GLU A 26 2.39 27.08 -4.21
C GLU A 26 1.44 25.99 -4.70
N SER A 27 1.93 24.75 -4.75
CA SER A 27 1.16 23.57 -5.17
C SER A 27 1.40 22.40 -4.24
N ILE A 28 0.41 21.55 -4.07
CA ILE A 28 0.48 20.34 -3.27
C ILE A 28 -0.06 19.17 -4.07
N LEU A 29 0.66 18.05 -4.03
CA LEU A 29 0.15 16.74 -4.41
C LEU A 29 -0.01 15.87 -3.16
N VAL A 30 -1.22 15.37 -2.94
CA VAL A 30 -1.55 14.44 -1.87
C VAL A 30 -1.48 13.01 -2.41
N GLY A 31 -0.39 12.32 -2.11
CA GLY A 31 -0.16 10.91 -2.47
C GLY A 31 -0.09 10.00 -1.24
N THR A 32 -0.80 10.33 -0.16
CA THR A 32 -0.71 9.64 1.13
C THR A 32 -1.50 8.34 1.21
N SER A 33 -2.35 8.06 0.20
CA SER A 33 -3.08 6.79 0.05
C SER A 33 -3.78 6.37 1.36
N GLY A 34 -3.66 5.12 1.79
CA GLY A 34 -4.23 4.60 3.03
C GLY A 34 -3.73 5.26 4.32
N TYR A 35 -2.67 6.06 4.24
CA TYR A 35 -2.14 6.84 5.37
C TYR A 35 -2.65 8.29 5.41
N THR A 36 -3.66 8.62 4.62
CA THR A 36 -4.28 9.94 4.63
C THR A 36 -4.94 10.22 5.98
N GLY A 37 -4.36 11.16 6.73
CA GLY A 37 -4.76 11.48 8.09
C GLY A 37 -5.71 12.68 8.18
N ASN A 38 -6.00 13.08 9.43
CA ASN A 38 -6.92 14.17 9.75
C ASN A 38 -6.52 15.55 9.21
N ALA A 39 -5.28 15.74 8.77
CA ALA A 39 -4.83 16.99 8.16
C ALA A 39 -5.59 17.30 6.85
N ILE A 40 -6.13 16.27 6.18
CA ILE A 40 -6.88 16.40 4.92
C ILE A 40 -8.18 15.58 5.00
N LYS A 41 -9.09 16.01 5.88
CA LYS A 41 -10.35 15.29 6.18
C LYS A 41 -11.21 14.99 4.95
N LYS A 42 -11.21 15.89 3.94
CA LYS A 42 -12.00 15.66 2.71
C LYS A 42 -11.53 14.42 1.94
N LEU A 43 -10.23 14.22 1.81
CA LEU A 43 -9.67 13.05 1.14
C LEU A 43 -9.72 11.81 2.03
N GLN A 44 -9.48 11.96 3.34
CA GLN A 44 -9.59 10.86 4.29
C GLN A 44 -10.96 10.17 4.23
N LYS A 45 -12.04 10.94 4.03
CA LYS A 45 -13.41 10.41 3.92
C LYS A 45 -13.72 9.70 2.60
N LYS A 46 -12.84 9.80 1.61
CA LYS A 46 -13.03 9.19 0.29
C LYS A 46 -12.42 7.78 0.19
N VAL A 47 -11.64 7.38 1.17
CA VAL A 47 -10.95 6.09 1.16
C VAL A 47 -11.18 5.29 2.43
N ILE A 48 -11.21 3.98 2.27
CA ILE A 48 -11.25 3.00 3.35
C ILE A 48 -9.83 2.45 3.52
N PRO A 49 -9.17 2.67 4.67
CA PRO A 49 -7.87 2.09 4.94
C PRO A 49 -7.99 0.60 5.25
N ILE A 50 -7.28 -0.25 4.52
CA ILE A 50 -7.30 -1.70 4.66
C ILE A 50 -5.88 -2.19 4.91
N GLY A 51 -5.66 -2.91 6.01
CA GLY A 51 -4.39 -3.54 6.32
C GLY A 51 -4.13 -4.72 5.38
N SER A 52 -2.92 -4.82 4.84
CA SER A 52 -2.41 -5.96 4.08
C SER A 52 -1.09 -6.42 4.69
N PHE A 53 -0.84 -7.74 4.70
CA PHE A 53 0.26 -8.32 5.45
C PHE A 53 1.05 -9.29 4.56
N ILE A 54 2.34 -9.41 4.87
CA ILE A 54 3.26 -10.28 4.16
C ILE A 54 4.15 -10.99 5.19
N ILE A 55 4.46 -12.25 4.91
CA ILE A 55 5.48 -13.03 5.60
C ILE A 55 6.60 -13.40 4.63
N ALA A 56 7.81 -13.58 5.15
CA ALA A 56 8.92 -14.14 4.41
C ALA A 56 9.55 -15.29 5.23
N THR A 57 9.78 -16.41 4.58
CA THR A 57 10.43 -17.57 5.21
C THR A 57 11.92 -17.31 5.43
N GLU A 58 12.56 -18.18 6.20
CA GLU A 58 14.01 -18.37 6.13
C GLU A 58 14.42 -18.76 4.70
N ARG A 59 15.72 -18.72 4.42
CA ARG A 59 16.24 -19.16 3.11
C ARG A 59 16.02 -20.66 2.94
N LEU A 60 15.39 -21.03 1.85
CA LEU A 60 15.18 -22.39 1.41
C LEU A 60 16.43 -22.93 0.71
N SER A 61 16.58 -24.25 0.63
CA SER A 61 17.59 -24.83 -0.25
C SER A 61 17.26 -24.54 -1.73
N ASP A 62 18.29 -24.55 -2.57
CA ASP A 62 18.11 -24.30 -4.01
C ASP A 62 17.17 -25.33 -4.64
N GLU A 63 17.24 -26.59 -4.19
CA GLU A 63 16.39 -27.69 -4.65
C GLU A 63 14.93 -27.42 -4.30
N LEU A 64 14.65 -27.06 -3.04
CA LEU A 64 13.29 -26.76 -2.60
C LEU A 64 12.75 -25.52 -3.30
N ALA A 65 13.53 -24.45 -3.41
CA ALA A 65 13.14 -23.24 -4.12
C ALA A 65 12.79 -23.54 -5.59
N TYR A 66 13.60 -24.33 -6.27
CA TYR A 66 13.34 -24.76 -7.64
C TYR A 66 12.09 -25.64 -7.73
N GLN A 67 11.88 -26.56 -6.80
CA GLN A 67 10.67 -27.39 -6.76
C GLN A 67 9.39 -26.58 -6.60
N LEU A 68 9.42 -25.54 -5.73
CA LEU A 68 8.23 -24.70 -5.47
C LEU A 68 7.91 -23.75 -6.63
N SER A 69 8.92 -23.22 -7.30
CA SER A 69 8.73 -22.25 -8.39
C SER A 69 9.89 -22.31 -9.42
N PRO A 70 9.90 -23.31 -10.32
CA PRO A 70 11.00 -23.50 -11.29
C PRO A 70 11.26 -22.31 -12.19
N LYS A 71 10.24 -21.49 -12.45
CA LYS A 71 10.32 -20.31 -13.30
C LYS A 71 10.33 -18.99 -12.50
N ASN A 72 10.40 -19.07 -11.18
CA ASN A 72 10.38 -17.94 -10.26
C ASN A 72 9.32 -16.87 -10.62
N ARG A 73 8.10 -17.30 -10.87
CA ARG A 73 6.98 -16.42 -11.22
C ARG A 73 6.34 -15.83 -9.97
N MET A 74 5.78 -14.63 -10.12
CA MET A 74 4.80 -14.13 -9.18
C MET A 74 3.47 -14.81 -9.46
N ILE A 75 2.82 -15.30 -8.40
CA ILE A 75 1.57 -16.02 -8.46
C ILE A 75 0.59 -15.34 -7.53
N PHE A 76 -0.67 -15.28 -7.91
CA PHE A 76 -1.79 -14.94 -7.03
C PHE A 76 -2.93 -15.91 -7.31
N ASP A 77 -3.72 -16.21 -6.28
CA ASP A 77 -4.89 -17.07 -6.40
C ASP A 77 -6.17 -16.26 -6.69
N SER A 78 -7.28 -16.95 -6.92
CA SER A 78 -8.59 -16.35 -7.19
C SER A 78 -9.51 -16.35 -5.96
N MET A 79 -8.96 -16.48 -4.75
CA MET A 79 -9.75 -16.50 -3.54
C MET A 79 -10.27 -15.10 -3.21
N HIS A 80 -11.38 -15.01 -2.49
CA HIS A 80 -11.97 -13.73 -2.07
C HIS A 80 -10.97 -12.86 -1.26
N TYR A 81 -10.23 -13.49 -0.35
CA TYR A 81 -9.03 -12.90 0.26
C TYR A 81 -7.81 -13.49 -0.42
N LEU A 82 -7.52 -12.97 -1.61
CA LEU A 82 -6.47 -13.49 -2.46
C LEU A 82 -5.12 -13.55 -1.74
N ASN A 83 -4.41 -14.64 -1.99
CA ASN A 83 -3.01 -14.75 -1.63
C ASN A 83 -2.15 -14.43 -2.85
N TYR A 84 -1.02 -13.81 -2.62
CA TYR A 84 -0.02 -13.53 -3.65
C TYR A 84 1.35 -13.92 -3.12
N PHE A 85 2.15 -14.57 -3.96
CA PHE A 85 3.43 -15.11 -3.51
C PHE A 85 4.42 -15.25 -4.66
N ARG A 86 5.71 -15.24 -4.27
CA ARG A 86 6.84 -15.49 -5.13
C ARG A 86 8.05 -15.90 -4.32
N LEU A 87 9.04 -16.50 -4.98
CA LEU A 87 10.38 -16.61 -4.41
C LEU A 87 11.16 -15.31 -4.67
N TRP A 88 11.91 -14.90 -3.68
CA TRP A 88 12.95 -13.88 -3.77
C TRP A 88 14.12 -14.26 -2.85
N ASP A 89 15.33 -14.35 -3.41
CA ASP A 89 16.53 -14.72 -2.66
C ASP A 89 16.35 -16.04 -1.87
N ASN A 90 15.76 -17.04 -2.55
CA ASN A 90 15.38 -18.34 -1.98
C ASN A 90 14.46 -18.26 -0.74
N ARG A 91 13.74 -17.18 -0.55
CA ARG A 91 12.71 -17.05 0.47
C ARG A 91 11.34 -17.05 -0.18
N MET A 92 10.39 -17.78 0.40
CA MET A 92 8.99 -17.62 0.01
C MET A 92 8.46 -16.33 0.62
N ILE A 93 8.17 -15.37 -0.24
CA ILE A 93 7.41 -14.16 0.11
C ILE A 93 5.94 -14.46 -0.13
N PHE A 94 5.14 -14.45 0.94
CA PHE A 94 3.72 -14.83 0.88
C PHE A 94 2.89 -13.73 1.51
N GLY A 95 2.02 -13.11 0.73
CA GLY A 95 1.15 -12.02 1.14
C GLY A 95 -0.31 -12.33 0.92
N GLY A 96 -1.16 -11.54 1.54
CA GLY A 96 -2.61 -11.69 1.47
C GLY A 96 -3.28 -11.00 2.65
N ARG A 97 -4.46 -11.49 2.99
CA ARG A 97 -5.27 -11.04 4.13
C ARG A 97 -5.51 -9.54 4.16
N ALA A 98 -6.70 -9.15 3.77
CA ALA A 98 -7.22 -7.82 4.05
C ALA A 98 -7.79 -7.75 5.47
N ALA A 99 -7.50 -6.67 6.19
CA ALA A 99 -8.08 -6.40 7.51
C ALA A 99 -8.56 -4.95 7.56
N PHE A 100 -9.83 -4.75 7.94
CA PHE A 100 -10.44 -3.42 8.07
C PHE A 100 -9.92 -2.60 9.27
N PHE A 101 -8.83 -3.05 9.87
CA PHE A 101 -8.20 -2.39 11.01
C PHE A 101 -6.79 -1.95 10.64
N PRO A 102 -6.33 -0.80 11.16
CA PRO A 102 -4.95 -0.36 11.01
C PRO A 102 -3.97 -1.41 11.52
N GLU A 103 -2.81 -1.47 10.88
CA GLU A 103 -1.72 -2.33 11.34
C GLU A 103 -1.22 -1.91 12.73
N ASN A 104 -1.05 -2.88 13.60
CA ASN A 104 -0.39 -2.75 14.90
C ASN A 104 0.30 -4.07 15.24
N LYS A 105 1.10 -4.12 16.31
CA LYS A 105 1.87 -5.32 16.69
C LYS A 105 1.00 -6.57 16.82
N ASN A 106 -0.21 -6.45 17.38
CA ASN A 106 -1.12 -7.58 17.58
C ASN A 106 -1.73 -8.06 16.25
N THR A 107 -2.11 -7.14 15.37
CA THR A 107 -2.67 -7.48 14.05
C THR A 107 -1.62 -8.08 13.13
N ILE A 108 -0.36 -7.63 13.22
CA ILE A 108 0.77 -8.18 12.47
C ILE A 108 1.00 -9.65 12.89
N GLY A 109 1.15 -9.93 14.20
CA GLY A 109 1.37 -11.29 14.68
C GLY A 109 0.25 -12.26 14.32
N ARG A 110 -1.02 -11.87 14.56
CA ARG A 110 -2.19 -12.68 14.19
C ARG A 110 -2.29 -12.92 12.67
N SER A 111 -1.92 -11.93 11.86
CA SER A 111 -1.90 -12.08 10.41
C SER A 111 -0.80 -13.00 9.92
N ALA A 112 0.36 -13.00 10.58
CA ALA A 112 1.46 -13.91 10.27
C ALA A 112 1.03 -15.37 10.44
N GLU A 113 0.34 -15.71 11.53
CA GLU A 113 -0.16 -17.05 11.78
C GLU A 113 -1.17 -17.52 10.72
N ILE A 114 -2.04 -16.62 10.27
CA ILE A 114 -3.01 -16.93 9.22
C ILE A 114 -2.29 -17.13 7.89
N LEU A 115 -1.39 -16.22 7.51
CA LEU A 115 -0.63 -16.33 6.26
C LEU A 115 0.24 -17.58 6.25
N ARG A 116 0.84 -17.96 7.40
CA ARG A 116 1.59 -19.20 7.52
C ARG A 116 0.72 -20.43 7.23
N ARG A 117 -0.49 -20.47 7.77
CA ARG A 117 -1.44 -21.58 7.50
C ARG A 117 -1.84 -21.63 6.02
N GLU A 118 -2.14 -20.49 5.42
CA GLU A 118 -2.49 -20.41 3.99
C GLU A 118 -1.28 -20.81 3.10
N MET A 119 -0.07 -20.37 3.45
CA MET A 119 1.15 -20.77 2.76
C MET A 119 1.35 -22.29 2.80
N ILE A 120 1.18 -22.92 3.95
CA ILE A 120 1.30 -24.39 4.12
C ILE A 120 0.20 -25.11 3.34
N ARG A 121 -0.98 -24.54 3.23
CA ARG A 121 -2.07 -25.11 2.44
C ARG A 121 -1.72 -25.12 0.94
N VAL A 122 -1.05 -24.09 0.44
CA VAL A 122 -0.58 -24.01 -0.95
C VAL A 122 0.67 -24.87 -1.15
N TYR A 123 1.59 -24.82 -0.21
CA TYR A 123 2.88 -25.51 -0.24
C TYR A 123 3.12 -26.32 1.05
N PRO A 124 2.59 -27.54 1.15
CA PRO A 124 2.75 -28.40 2.34
C PRO A 124 4.22 -28.66 2.71
N GLN A 125 5.12 -28.56 1.74
CA GLN A 125 6.58 -28.71 1.94
C GLN A 125 7.16 -27.66 2.88
N LEU A 126 6.46 -26.52 3.07
CA LEU A 126 6.91 -25.41 3.92
C LEU A 126 6.45 -25.51 5.37
N LYS A 127 5.85 -26.65 5.81
CA LYS A 127 5.26 -26.81 7.15
C LYS A 127 6.26 -26.58 8.30
N ASP A 128 7.51 -27.01 8.11
CA ASP A 128 8.57 -26.95 9.10
C ASP A 128 9.53 -25.77 8.88
N VAL A 129 9.28 -24.96 7.85
CA VAL A 129 10.09 -23.78 7.53
C VAL A 129 9.74 -22.61 8.45
N LYS A 130 10.75 -21.91 8.95
CA LYS A 130 10.58 -20.75 9.85
C LYS A 130 10.18 -19.50 9.07
N ILE A 131 9.46 -18.63 9.74
CA ILE A 131 9.18 -17.27 9.24
C ILE A 131 10.18 -16.32 9.88
N ASP A 132 11.04 -15.73 9.06
CA ASP A 132 12.05 -14.78 9.50
C ASP A 132 11.51 -13.35 9.59
N TYR A 133 10.59 -12.98 8.67
CA TYR A 133 10.10 -11.62 8.59
C TYR A 133 8.58 -11.61 8.47
N VAL A 134 7.99 -10.63 9.13
CA VAL A 134 6.58 -10.29 8.99
C VAL A 134 6.42 -8.77 9.00
N TRP A 135 5.62 -8.26 8.08
CA TRP A 135 5.29 -6.83 8.03
C TRP A 135 3.89 -6.61 7.46
N GLY A 136 3.40 -5.41 7.62
CA GLY A 136 2.13 -4.98 7.07
C GLY A 136 2.24 -3.60 6.45
N GLY A 137 1.21 -3.22 5.73
CA GLY A 137 1.00 -1.90 5.16
C GLY A 137 -0.48 -1.60 5.06
N THR A 138 -0.81 -0.33 4.91
CA THR A 138 -2.20 0.11 4.75
C THR A 138 -2.45 0.47 3.30
N LEU A 139 -3.36 -0.25 2.68
CA LEU A 139 -3.90 0.06 1.36
C LEU A 139 -5.05 1.05 1.49
N ASP A 140 -5.40 1.69 0.39
CA ASP A 140 -6.60 2.51 0.27
C ASP A 140 -7.57 1.93 -0.77
N PHE A 141 -8.82 1.86 -0.38
CA PHE A 141 -9.89 1.50 -1.29
C PHE A 141 -10.88 2.66 -1.38
N ALA A 142 -11.16 3.14 -2.58
CA ALA A 142 -12.27 4.06 -2.80
C ALA A 142 -13.60 3.27 -2.77
N PHE A 143 -14.71 3.94 -2.48
CA PHE A 143 -16.01 3.29 -2.34
C PHE A 143 -16.52 2.63 -3.63
N ASP A 144 -16.08 3.09 -4.78
CA ASP A 144 -16.38 2.54 -6.10
C ASP A 144 -15.31 1.56 -6.60
N MET A 145 -14.29 1.27 -5.78
CA MET A 145 -13.16 0.39 -6.09
C MET A 145 -12.27 0.90 -7.23
N MET A 146 -12.43 2.15 -7.65
CA MET A 146 -11.65 2.77 -8.72
C MET A 146 -10.54 3.65 -8.16
N THR A 147 -9.48 3.83 -8.94
CA THR A 147 -8.41 4.78 -8.61
C THR A 147 -8.79 6.19 -9.06
N HIS A 148 -8.55 7.17 -8.22
CA HIS A 148 -8.93 8.55 -8.44
C HIS A 148 -7.72 9.48 -8.49
N VAL A 149 -7.75 10.40 -9.44
CA VAL A 149 -6.92 11.60 -9.49
C VAL A 149 -7.83 12.81 -9.60
N GLY A 150 -7.41 13.95 -9.10
CA GLY A 150 -8.23 15.15 -9.18
C GLY A 150 -7.66 16.31 -8.39
N GLU A 151 -8.49 17.32 -8.18
CA GLU A 151 -8.18 18.48 -7.38
C GLU A 151 -9.27 18.72 -6.33
N VAL A 152 -8.87 19.02 -5.10
CA VAL A 152 -9.76 19.43 -4.02
C VAL A 152 -9.14 20.57 -3.24
N ASP A 153 -9.87 21.68 -3.09
CA ASP A 153 -9.41 22.91 -2.41
C ASP A 153 -8.07 23.44 -2.98
N GLY A 154 -7.80 23.20 -4.27
CA GLY A 154 -6.56 23.57 -4.95
C GLY A 154 -5.40 22.60 -4.73
N MET A 155 -5.62 21.50 -4.02
CA MET A 155 -4.63 20.43 -3.84
C MET A 155 -4.89 19.32 -4.86
N TYR A 156 -3.87 18.94 -5.61
CA TYR A 156 -3.92 17.75 -6.45
C TYR A 156 -3.86 16.50 -5.57
N TYR A 157 -4.51 15.42 -6.00
CA TYR A 157 -4.47 14.16 -5.29
C TYR A 157 -4.45 12.96 -6.23
N SER A 158 -3.91 11.85 -5.71
CA SER A 158 -4.02 10.54 -6.32
C SER A 158 -4.18 9.51 -5.19
N LEU A 159 -5.25 8.70 -5.24
CA LEU A 159 -5.63 7.76 -4.19
C LEU A 159 -6.58 6.67 -4.72
N GLY A 160 -6.92 5.69 -3.86
CA GLY A 160 -7.87 4.62 -4.20
C GLY A 160 -7.25 3.50 -5.02
N TYR A 161 -5.98 3.20 -4.82
CA TYR A 161 -5.25 2.22 -5.65
C TYR A 161 -5.69 0.76 -5.46
N ALA A 162 -6.41 0.44 -4.39
CA ALA A 162 -7.01 -0.88 -4.14
C ALA A 162 -6.04 -2.07 -4.33
N GLY A 163 -4.76 -1.90 -3.96
CA GLY A 163 -3.71 -2.91 -4.14
C GLY A 163 -2.94 -2.84 -5.45
N HIS A 164 -3.36 -2.04 -6.43
CA HIS A 164 -2.71 -1.89 -7.75
C HIS A 164 -1.71 -0.72 -7.82
N GLY A 165 -1.31 -0.17 -6.66
CA GLY A 165 -0.53 1.07 -6.56
C GLY A 165 0.81 1.03 -7.30
N VAL A 166 1.50 -0.11 -7.37
CA VAL A 166 2.82 -0.20 -8.03
C VAL A 166 2.73 0.22 -9.51
N ALA A 167 1.73 -0.25 -10.24
CA ALA A 167 1.54 0.12 -11.64
C ALA A 167 0.82 1.47 -11.78
N MET A 168 -0.30 1.63 -11.06
CA MET A 168 -1.18 2.79 -11.22
C MET A 168 -0.56 4.08 -10.73
N ALA A 169 0.22 4.06 -9.64
CA ALA A 169 0.86 5.27 -9.12
C ALA A 169 1.88 5.88 -10.10
N SER A 170 2.58 5.05 -10.87
CA SER A 170 3.50 5.54 -11.91
C SER A 170 2.74 6.22 -13.05
N HIS A 171 1.65 5.60 -13.53
CA HIS A 171 0.83 6.16 -14.60
C HIS A 171 0.11 7.44 -14.16
N LEU A 172 -0.57 7.40 -13.04
CA LEU A 172 -1.35 8.53 -12.52
C LEU A 172 -0.45 9.65 -11.99
N GLY A 173 0.73 9.31 -11.46
CA GLY A 173 1.73 10.31 -11.09
C GLY A 173 2.16 11.17 -12.27
N LYS A 174 2.36 10.57 -13.46
CA LYS A 174 2.60 11.31 -14.70
C LYS A 174 1.41 12.21 -15.05
N THR A 175 0.19 11.67 -15.03
CA THR A 175 -1.04 12.41 -15.34
C THR A 175 -1.20 13.64 -14.43
N VAL A 176 -1.00 13.45 -13.12
CA VAL A 176 -1.09 14.55 -12.16
C VAL A 176 0.01 15.58 -12.37
N ALA A 177 1.26 15.15 -12.63
CA ALA A 177 2.36 16.07 -12.89
C ALA A 177 2.11 16.93 -14.13
N GLU A 178 1.61 16.34 -15.21
CA GLU A 178 1.22 17.08 -16.42
C GLU A 178 0.09 18.09 -16.15
N ALA A 179 -0.88 17.71 -15.34
CA ALA A 179 -1.97 18.58 -14.95
C ALA A 179 -1.50 19.74 -14.06
N MET A 180 -0.60 19.49 -13.11
CA MET A 180 0.00 20.53 -12.28
C MET A 180 0.77 21.55 -13.12
N MET A 181 1.48 21.10 -14.18
CA MET A 181 2.19 21.98 -15.09
C MET A 181 1.25 22.82 -15.96
N LYS A 182 0.11 22.28 -16.36
CA LYS A 182 -0.88 22.94 -17.21
C LYS A 182 -1.92 23.76 -16.43
N GLY A 183 -1.98 23.59 -15.12
CA GLY A 183 -2.97 24.22 -14.24
C GLY A 183 -4.39 23.64 -14.34
N ASN A 184 -4.57 22.45 -14.94
CA ASN A 184 -5.88 21.81 -15.11
C ASN A 184 -5.78 20.29 -14.92
N ILE A 185 -6.58 19.75 -14.01
CA ILE A 185 -7.05 18.36 -14.09
C ILE A 185 -8.52 18.40 -14.52
N LYS A 186 -8.85 17.72 -15.62
CA LYS A 186 -10.25 17.33 -15.88
C LYS A 186 -10.50 16.06 -15.08
N GLU A 187 -11.51 16.09 -14.22
CA GLU A 187 -12.04 14.92 -13.52
C GLU A 187 -12.50 13.84 -14.51
#